data_6589e68f786a27e5ed032b2993499463
#
_entry.id   6589e68f786a27e5ed032b2993499463
#
_cell.length_a   1.000
_cell.length_b   1.000
_cell.length_c   1.000
_cell.angle_alpha   90.00
_cell.angle_beta   90.00
_cell.angle_gamma   90.00
#
_symmetry.space_group_name_H-M   'P 1'
#
loop_
_entity.id
_entity.type
_entity.pdbx_description
1 polymer ?
#
loop_
_entity_poly.entity_id
_entity_poly.type
_entity_poly.pdbx_seq_one_letter_code
_entity_poly.pdbx_strand_id
1 'polypeptide(L)'
;ESEYAGFTYPALLRMLPLATTIGNHESKGTDYKYHYNNPNSEDGLGSTNSGSDYYFSYGNVLFISLNSNNRNTVEHRELLKKAVESNPDAKWKVVMFHHDIYGSGQPHSDTDGANLRALFAPLMDEFSIDMCLTGHDHSYARSYLMADGTAIQYDDSVAINPEGTLYIAAGSASGSKF
;
A
#
# COMPACT_ATOMS: atom_id res chain seq x y z
N GLU A 1 5.87 -10.63 19.86
CA GLU A 1 6.22 -9.57 20.82
C GLU A 1 7.66 -9.08 20.65
N SER A 2 8.68 -9.94 20.60
CA SER A 2 10.09 -9.54 20.48
C SER A 2 10.40 -8.80 19.17
N GLU A 3 9.73 -9.15 18.07
CA GLU A 3 9.90 -8.51 16.77
C GLU A 3 9.32 -7.09 16.76
N TYR A 4 8.14 -6.89 17.36
CA TYR A 4 7.56 -5.55 17.52
C TYR A 4 8.42 -4.66 18.43
N ALA A 5 8.95 -5.23 19.52
CA ALA A 5 9.87 -4.51 20.40
C ALA A 5 11.16 -4.11 19.63
N GLY A 6 11.69 -5.01 18.80
CA GLY A 6 12.82 -4.71 17.93
C GLY A 6 12.52 -3.63 16.90
N PHE A 7 11.36 -3.70 16.24
CA PHE A 7 10.93 -2.69 15.27
C PHE A 7 10.78 -1.29 15.89
N THR A 8 10.18 -1.20 17.07
CA THR A 8 9.98 0.09 17.76
C THR A 8 11.16 0.55 18.62
N TYR A 9 12.25 -0.23 18.67
CA TYR A 9 13.44 0.12 19.47
C TYR A 9 14.12 1.43 19.05
N PRO A 10 14.30 1.75 17.75
CA PRO A 10 14.89 3.01 17.32
C PRO A 10 14.10 4.21 17.86
N ALA A 11 14.80 5.17 18.46
CA ALA A 11 14.17 6.35 19.06
C ALA A 11 13.31 7.12 18.05
N LEU A 12 13.75 7.22 16.80
CA LEU A 12 13.04 7.93 15.74
C LEU A 12 11.65 7.34 15.50
N LEU A 13 11.52 6.01 15.45
CA LEU A 13 10.23 5.32 15.25
C LEU A 13 9.26 5.46 16.45
N ARG A 14 9.79 5.86 17.61
CA ARG A 14 8.99 6.16 18.79
C ARG A 14 8.59 7.63 18.91
N MET A 15 9.15 8.48 18.08
CA MET A 15 8.93 9.93 18.10
C MET A 15 8.10 10.44 16.91
N LEU A 16 7.97 9.64 15.86
CA LEU A 16 7.24 9.98 14.66
C LEU A 16 5.95 9.15 14.55
N PRO A 17 4.88 9.72 14.00
CA PRO A 17 3.72 8.93 13.57
C PRO A 17 4.14 7.87 12.56
N LEU A 18 3.60 6.68 12.70
CA LEU A 18 3.85 5.56 11.80
C LEU A 18 2.57 5.22 11.03
N ALA A 19 2.68 5.09 9.72
CA ALA A 19 1.67 4.47 8.87
C ALA A 19 2.17 3.07 8.47
N THR A 20 1.52 2.04 8.95
CA THR A 20 1.96 0.65 8.79
C THR A 20 1.03 -0.12 7.87
N THR A 21 1.51 -1.17 7.21
CA THR A 21 0.71 -2.10 6.41
C THR A 21 0.84 -3.51 6.97
N ILE A 22 -0.20 -4.34 6.79
CA ILE A 22 -0.19 -5.74 7.23
C ILE A 22 0.54 -6.57 6.18
N GLY A 23 1.67 -7.17 6.56
CA GLY A 23 2.41 -8.09 5.73
C GLY A 23 1.90 -9.53 5.81
N ASN A 24 2.44 -10.40 4.97
CA ASN A 24 2.08 -11.83 4.94
C ASN A 24 2.49 -12.58 6.21
N HIS A 25 3.50 -12.09 6.93
CA HIS A 25 3.91 -12.65 8.22
C HIS A 25 2.93 -12.27 9.33
N GLU A 26 2.49 -11.02 9.39
CA GLU A 26 1.53 -10.51 10.38
C GLU A 26 0.13 -11.10 10.17
N SER A 27 -0.28 -11.37 8.93
CA SER A 27 -1.63 -11.83 8.59
C SER A 27 -2.01 -13.18 9.22
N LYS A 28 -1.02 -13.97 9.66
CA LYS A 28 -1.22 -15.28 10.30
C LYS A 28 -1.58 -15.17 11.79
N GLY A 29 -1.33 -14.02 12.40
CA GLY A 29 -1.53 -13.77 13.82
C GLY A 29 -2.61 -12.73 14.08
N THR A 30 -2.66 -12.28 15.32
CA THR A 30 -3.58 -11.21 15.79
C THR A 30 -2.80 -10.04 16.39
N ASP A 31 -1.49 -10.15 16.51
CA ASP A 31 -0.67 -9.21 17.29
C ASP A 31 -0.67 -7.80 16.69
N TYR A 32 -0.66 -7.68 15.36
CA TYR A 32 -0.61 -6.40 14.67
C TYR A 32 -1.68 -5.41 15.19
N LYS A 33 -2.94 -5.82 15.29
CA LYS A 33 -4.04 -4.95 15.74
C LYS A 33 -3.96 -4.50 17.20
N TYR A 34 -3.13 -5.16 18.01
CA TYR A 34 -2.87 -4.75 19.38
C TYR A 34 -1.71 -3.77 19.51
N HIS A 35 -0.86 -3.69 18.49
CA HIS A 35 0.27 -2.75 18.44
C HIS A 35 -0.07 -1.43 17.75
N TYR A 36 -1.03 -1.44 16.82
CA TYR A 36 -1.36 -0.27 16.00
C TYR A 36 -2.84 0.08 16.09
N ASN A 37 -3.11 1.34 16.41
CA ASN A 37 -4.46 1.91 16.41
C ASN A 37 -4.65 2.70 15.11
N ASN A 38 -4.98 1.99 14.04
CA ASN A 38 -5.12 2.58 12.70
C ASN A 38 -6.40 3.42 12.60
N PRO A 39 -6.30 4.69 12.13
CA PRO A 39 -7.46 5.56 12.02
C PRO A 39 -8.40 5.11 10.90
N ASN A 40 -9.71 5.36 11.07
CA ASN A 40 -10.73 5.04 10.06
C ASN A 40 -10.70 3.57 9.58
N SER A 41 -10.22 2.67 10.42
CA SER A 41 -10.28 1.24 10.18
C SER A 41 -11.66 0.72 10.49
N GLU A 42 -12.19 -0.17 9.65
CA GLU A 42 -13.52 -0.75 9.83
C GLU A 42 -13.48 -2.27 9.64
N ASP A 43 -13.99 -3.02 10.60
CA ASP A 43 -14.10 -4.47 10.49
C ASP A 43 -14.99 -4.86 9.31
N GLY A 44 -14.53 -5.83 8.53
CA GLY A 44 -15.21 -6.29 7.32
C GLY A 44 -14.75 -5.57 6.04
N LEU A 45 -13.88 -4.56 6.14
CA LEU A 45 -13.26 -3.92 4.98
C LEU A 45 -11.77 -4.29 4.89
N GLY A 46 -11.42 -5.19 3.98
CA GLY A 46 -10.08 -5.72 3.81
C GLY A 46 -9.56 -6.49 5.02
N SER A 47 -10.47 -7.08 5.81
CA SER A 47 -10.15 -7.65 7.12
C SER A 47 -9.47 -9.00 7.04
N THR A 48 -8.49 -9.20 7.93
CA THR A 48 -7.94 -10.49 8.33
C THR A 48 -7.93 -10.57 9.86
N ASN A 49 -7.43 -11.66 10.43
CA ASN A 49 -7.28 -11.76 11.88
C ASN A 49 -6.38 -10.67 12.48
N SER A 50 -5.46 -10.12 11.66
CA SER A 50 -4.49 -9.10 12.07
C SER A 50 -5.04 -7.68 12.05
N GLY A 51 -6.09 -7.42 11.32
CA GLY A 51 -6.69 -6.09 11.16
C GLY A 51 -7.28 -5.88 9.76
N SER A 52 -7.65 -4.65 9.49
CA SER A 52 -8.41 -4.22 8.31
C SER A 52 -7.66 -3.14 7.52
N ASP A 53 -8.22 -2.75 6.40
CA ASP A 53 -7.82 -1.55 5.67
C ASP A 53 -8.05 -0.30 6.54
N TYR A 54 -7.32 0.77 6.23
CA TYR A 54 -7.52 2.05 6.90
C TYR A 54 -7.07 3.22 6.03
N TYR A 55 -7.46 4.44 6.40
CA TYR A 55 -7.01 5.65 5.70
C TYR A 55 -6.84 6.84 6.65
N PHE A 56 -6.07 7.83 6.21
CA PHE A 56 -5.90 9.12 6.90
C PHE A 56 -5.45 10.19 5.90
N SER A 57 -5.64 11.46 6.28
CA SER A 57 -5.12 12.58 5.53
C SER A 57 -3.97 13.25 6.27
N TYR A 58 -2.96 13.68 5.54
CA TYR A 58 -1.90 14.53 6.05
C TYR A 58 -1.60 15.64 5.04
N GLY A 59 -1.84 16.88 5.43
CA GLY A 59 -1.81 18.01 4.50
C GLY A 59 -2.81 17.82 3.37
N ASN A 60 -2.34 17.88 2.12
CA ASN A 60 -3.15 17.71 0.92
C ASN A 60 -3.12 16.29 0.36
N VAL A 61 -2.63 15.33 1.12
CA VAL A 61 -2.46 13.94 0.69
C VAL A 61 -3.41 13.03 1.47
N LEU A 62 -4.17 12.23 0.75
CA LEU A 62 -4.92 11.12 1.30
C LEU A 62 -4.06 9.85 1.21
N PHE A 63 -3.81 9.23 2.34
CA PHE A 63 -3.13 7.95 2.45
C PHE A 63 -4.13 6.85 2.75
N ILE A 64 -4.05 5.74 2.01
CA ILE A 64 -4.93 4.58 2.16
C ILE A 64 -4.06 3.34 2.28
N SER A 65 -4.21 2.58 3.34
CA SER A 65 -3.52 1.30 3.53
C SER A 65 -4.49 0.17 3.30
N LEU A 66 -4.20 -0.67 2.30
CA LEU A 66 -4.96 -1.87 2.01
C LEU A 66 -4.25 -3.11 2.57
N ASN A 67 -5.01 -4.00 3.17
CA ASN A 67 -4.50 -5.28 3.62
C ASN A 67 -4.51 -6.30 2.46
N SER A 68 -3.46 -6.31 1.68
CA SER A 68 -3.34 -7.16 0.49
C SER A 68 -3.30 -8.68 0.76
N ASN A 69 -3.34 -9.10 2.03
CA ASN A 69 -3.58 -10.50 2.39
C ASN A 69 -5.05 -10.90 2.24
N ASN A 70 -5.98 -9.97 2.34
CA ASN A 70 -7.36 -10.13 1.91
C ASN A 70 -7.43 -9.90 0.39
N ARG A 71 -8.10 -10.79 -0.34
CA ARG A 71 -8.22 -10.71 -1.81
C ARG A 71 -9.62 -10.29 -2.26
N ASN A 72 -10.48 -9.88 -1.33
CA ASN A 72 -11.84 -9.43 -1.60
C ASN A 72 -11.84 -7.97 -2.11
N THR A 73 -11.80 -7.81 -3.41
CA THR A 73 -11.77 -6.49 -4.05
C THR A 73 -13.02 -5.65 -3.77
N VAL A 74 -14.15 -6.27 -3.40
CA VAL A 74 -15.38 -5.54 -3.05
C VAL A 74 -15.19 -4.78 -1.74
N GLU A 75 -14.56 -5.41 -0.74
CA GLU A 75 -14.26 -4.77 0.54
C GLU A 75 -13.28 -3.61 0.37
N HIS A 76 -12.18 -3.83 -0.37
CA HIS A 76 -11.19 -2.79 -0.67
C HIS A 76 -11.81 -1.61 -1.44
N ARG A 77 -12.66 -1.89 -2.43
CA ARG A 77 -13.38 -0.86 -3.18
C ARG A 77 -14.25 0.00 -2.28
N GLU A 78 -14.97 -0.62 -1.34
CA GLU A 78 -15.82 0.10 -0.40
C GLU A 78 -15.01 1.03 0.50
N LEU A 79 -13.86 0.58 1.01
CA LEU A 79 -12.98 1.46 1.77
C LEU A 79 -12.39 2.60 0.92
N LEU A 80 -11.91 2.30 -0.28
CA LEU A 80 -11.38 3.32 -1.20
C LEU A 80 -12.44 4.39 -1.49
N LYS A 81 -13.68 3.97 -1.75
CA LYS A 81 -14.80 4.88 -1.95
C LYS A 81 -15.04 5.78 -0.73
N LYS A 82 -15.13 5.19 0.46
CA LYS A 82 -15.31 5.95 1.72
C LYS A 82 -14.16 6.95 1.93
N ALA A 83 -12.93 6.52 1.71
CA ALA A 83 -11.75 7.35 1.88
C ALA A 83 -11.77 8.56 0.94
N VAL A 84 -12.04 8.35 -0.35
CA VAL A 84 -12.06 9.41 -1.36
C VAL A 84 -13.24 10.36 -1.13
N GLU A 85 -14.45 9.84 -0.88
CA GLU A 85 -15.63 10.66 -0.63
C GLU A 85 -15.51 11.51 0.66
N SER A 86 -14.81 11.00 1.67
CA SER A 86 -14.58 11.73 2.93
C SER A 86 -13.45 12.76 2.83
N ASN A 87 -12.67 12.76 1.74
CA ASN A 87 -11.53 13.66 1.54
C ASN A 87 -11.54 14.32 0.16
N PRO A 88 -12.61 15.05 -0.20
CA PRO A 88 -12.79 15.60 -1.56
C PRO A 88 -11.72 16.63 -1.94
N ASP A 89 -11.07 17.26 -0.96
CA ASP A 89 -10.04 18.29 -1.16
C ASP A 89 -8.62 17.73 -1.28
N ALA A 90 -8.45 16.41 -1.16
CA ALA A 90 -7.14 15.79 -1.29
C ALA A 90 -6.62 15.96 -2.73
N LYS A 91 -5.42 16.55 -2.84
CA LYS A 91 -4.75 16.77 -4.14
C LYS A 91 -4.01 15.53 -4.63
N TRP A 92 -3.55 14.70 -3.69
CA TRP A 92 -2.80 13.48 -3.96
C TRP A 92 -3.42 12.31 -3.21
N LYS A 93 -3.48 11.17 -3.86
CA LYS A 93 -3.96 9.91 -3.29
C LYS A 93 -2.85 8.88 -3.36
N VAL A 94 -2.40 8.44 -2.20
CA VAL A 94 -1.33 7.44 -2.06
C VAL A 94 -1.91 6.19 -1.44
N VAL A 95 -1.81 5.08 -2.14
CA VAL A 95 -2.18 3.77 -1.60
C VAL A 95 -0.93 3.03 -1.15
N MET A 96 -1.03 2.31 -0.04
CA MET A 96 0.04 1.46 0.49
C MET A 96 -0.50 0.06 0.74
N PHE A 97 0.25 -0.96 0.36
CA PHE A 97 0.00 -2.34 0.76
C PHE A 97 1.27 -3.18 0.67
N HIS A 98 1.26 -4.36 1.31
CA HIS A 98 2.48 -5.13 1.47
C HIS A 98 3.00 -5.76 0.18
N HIS A 99 2.16 -6.53 -0.52
CA HIS A 99 2.62 -7.31 -1.67
C HIS A 99 2.90 -6.43 -2.88
N ASP A 100 4.03 -6.67 -3.53
CA ASP A 100 4.36 -5.98 -4.77
C ASP A 100 3.55 -6.51 -5.96
N ILE A 101 3.11 -5.60 -6.83
CA ILE A 101 2.33 -5.94 -8.03
C ILE A 101 3.02 -5.52 -9.34
N TYR A 102 4.08 -4.71 -9.26
CA TYR A 102 4.94 -4.31 -10.36
C TYR A 102 6.43 -4.46 -10.02
N GLY A 103 6.73 -5.39 -9.14
CA GLY A 103 8.09 -5.63 -8.66
C GLY A 103 8.97 -6.44 -9.59
N SER A 104 10.16 -6.72 -9.08
CA SER A 104 11.21 -7.45 -9.80
C SER A 104 11.74 -8.65 -9.01
N GLY A 105 11.17 -8.93 -7.82
CA GLY A 105 11.63 -10.01 -6.94
C GLY A 105 11.05 -11.37 -7.31
N GLN A 106 11.89 -12.35 -7.59
CA GLN A 106 11.47 -13.73 -7.81
C GLN A 106 11.43 -14.52 -6.51
N PRO A 107 10.46 -15.46 -6.33
CA PRO A 107 9.40 -15.85 -7.29
C PRO A 107 8.09 -15.07 -7.16
N HIS A 108 8.02 -14.07 -6.27
CA HIS A 108 6.76 -13.42 -5.89
C HIS A 108 6.14 -12.62 -7.04
N SER A 109 6.95 -11.85 -7.76
CA SER A 109 6.48 -11.00 -8.87
C SER A 109 5.92 -11.80 -10.04
N ASP A 110 6.40 -13.03 -10.26
CA ASP A 110 6.03 -13.85 -11.42
C ASP A 110 4.66 -14.53 -11.27
N THR A 111 4.23 -14.80 -10.04
CA THR A 111 2.99 -15.55 -9.78
C THR A 111 2.00 -14.74 -8.97
N ASP A 112 2.29 -14.51 -7.69
CA ASP A 112 1.37 -13.85 -6.78
C ASP A 112 1.23 -12.35 -7.12
N GLY A 113 2.32 -11.68 -7.47
CA GLY A 113 2.32 -10.29 -7.92
C GLY A 113 1.44 -10.08 -9.17
N ALA A 114 1.51 -10.98 -10.14
CA ALA A 114 0.68 -10.93 -11.34
C ALA A 114 -0.81 -11.10 -11.02
N ASN A 115 -1.15 -12.04 -10.14
CA ASN A 115 -2.52 -12.26 -9.70
C ASN A 115 -3.07 -11.04 -8.92
N LEU A 116 -2.26 -10.49 -8.02
CA LEU A 116 -2.64 -9.30 -7.27
C LEU A 116 -2.77 -8.06 -8.16
N ARG A 117 -1.93 -7.92 -9.17
CA ARG A 117 -2.05 -6.85 -10.16
C ARG A 117 -3.41 -6.87 -10.84
N ALA A 118 -3.87 -8.06 -11.27
CA ALA A 118 -5.18 -8.22 -11.88
C ALA A 118 -6.34 -7.82 -10.96
N LEU A 119 -6.15 -7.94 -9.62
CA LEU A 119 -7.16 -7.58 -8.63
C LEU A 119 -7.09 -6.10 -8.22
N PHE A 120 -5.88 -5.57 -8.01
CA PHE A 120 -5.71 -4.27 -7.36
C PHE A 120 -5.47 -3.12 -8.36
N ALA A 121 -4.80 -3.35 -9.50
CA ALA A 121 -4.56 -2.27 -10.46
C ALA A 121 -5.85 -1.63 -10.99
N PRO A 122 -6.94 -2.38 -11.29
CA PRO A 122 -8.21 -1.76 -11.68
C PRO A 122 -8.82 -0.85 -10.61
N LEU A 123 -8.57 -1.13 -9.32
CA LEU A 123 -9.01 -0.25 -8.23
C LEU A 123 -8.21 1.06 -8.21
N MET A 124 -6.90 0.99 -8.50
CA MET A 124 -6.07 2.19 -8.57
C MET A 124 -6.53 3.11 -9.71
N ASP A 125 -6.85 2.53 -10.85
CA ASP A 125 -7.39 3.27 -12.00
C ASP A 125 -8.77 3.87 -11.69
N GLU A 126 -9.69 3.09 -11.12
CA GLU A 126 -11.06 3.53 -10.80
C GLU A 126 -11.07 4.75 -9.86
N PHE A 127 -10.21 4.76 -8.83
CA PHE A 127 -10.15 5.83 -7.85
C PHE A 127 -9.11 6.90 -8.19
N SER A 128 -8.47 6.82 -9.35
CA SER A 128 -7.43 7.74 -9.82
C SER A 128 -6.34 7.93 -8.75
N ILE A 129 -5.74 6.82 -8.33
CA ILE A 129 -4.64 6.81 -7.36
C ILE A 129 -3.36 7.30 -8.03
N ASP A 130 -2.67 8.26 -7.43
CA ASP A 130 -1.46 8.85 -8.00
C ASP A 130 -0.23 7.95 -7.78
N MET A 131 -0.14 7.31 -6.60
CA MET A 131 1.02 6.51 -6.23
C MET A 131 0.61 5.29 -5.41
N CYS A 132 1.28 4.17 -5.66
CA CYS A 132 1.17 2.95 -4.89
C CYS A 132 2.53 2.55 -4.33
N LEU A 133 2.63 2.42 -3.01
CA LEU A 133 3.84 2.02 -2.29
C LEU A 133 3.70 0.58 -1.81
N THR A 134 4.67 -0.25 -2.16
CA THR A 134 4.68 -1.68 -1.84
C THR A 134 6.02 -2.13 -1.27
N GLY A 135 6.06 -3.37 -0.79
CA GLY A 135 7.25 -4.03 -0.26
C GLY A 135 7.32 -5.48 -0.73
N HIS A 136 7.52 -6.40 0.21
CA HIS A 136 7.53 -7.86 0.02
C HIS A 136 8.74 -8.41 -0.75
N ASP A 137 9.03 -7.87 -1.92
CA ASP A 137 10.05 -8.40 -2.83
C ASP A 137 11.50 -8.07 -2.44
N HIS A 138 11.77 -7.44 -1.32
CA HIS A 138 13.11 -7.07 -0.83
C HIS A 138 14.03 -6.44 -1.90
N SER A 139 13.46 -5.92 -2.96
CA SER A 139 14.16 -5.25 -4.05
C SER A 139 13.51 -3.90 -4.34
N TYR A 140 14.28 -2.99 -4.91
CA TYR A 140 13.73 -1.74 -5.39
C TYR A 140 13.26 -1.90 -6.83
N ALA A 141 12.02 -1.53 -7.07
CA ALA A 141 11.46 -1.43 -8.41
C ALA A 141 10.56 -0.20 -8.53
N ARG A 142 10.52 0.38 -9.71
CA ARG A 142 9.62 1.50 -10.03
C ARG A 142 9.04 1.29 -11.42
N SER A 143 7.74 1.37 -11.55
CA SER A 143 7.06 1.33 -12.84
C SER A 143 7.20 2.65 -13.61
N TYR A 144 6.80 2.66 -14.87
CA TYR A 144 6.26 3.87 -15.49
C TYR A 144 4.94 4.25 -14.82
N LEU A 145 4.36 5.41 -15.17
CA LEU A 145 2.96 5.67 -14.88
C LEU A 145 2.12 4.64 -15.64
N MET A 146 1.21 3.98 -14.95
CA MET A 146 0.40 2.89 -15.50
C MET A 146 -1.07 3.27 -15.48
N ALA A 147 -1.77 3.08 -16.59
CA ALA A 147 -3.22 3.17 -16.67
C ALA A 147 -3.76 2.04 -17.54
N ASP A 148 -4.84 1.40 -17.12
CA ASP A 148 -5.44 0.25 -17.81
C ASP A 148 -4.42 -0.83 -18.20
N GLY A 149 -3.45 -1.09 -17.31
CA GLY A 149 -2.38 -2.06 -17.54
C GLY A 149 -1.32 -1.63 -18.57
N THR A 150 -1.38 -0.40 -19.07
CA THR A 150 -0.47 0.14 -20.09
C THR A 150 0.44 1.21 -19.52
N ALA A 151 1.72 1.19 -19.89
CA ALA A 151 2.67 2.22 -19.50
C ALA A 151 2.43 3.52 -20.27
N ILE A 152 2.29 4.62 -19.54
CA ILE A 152 2.23 5.97 -20.11
C ILE A 152 3.64 6.55 -20.09
N GLN A 153 4.11 6.97 -21.24
CA GLN A 153 5.41 7.63 -21.38
C GLN A 153 5.23 9.15 -21.43
N TYR A 154 6.07 9.84 -20.68
CA TYR A 154 6.20 11.28 -20.74
C TYR A 154 7.58 11.61 -21.28
N ASP A 155 7.65 12.49 -22.25
CA ASP A 155 8.91 12.93 -22.86
C ASP A 155 9.66 13.94 -21.99
N ASP A 156 8.97 14.56 -21.06
CA ASP A 156 9.52 15.55 -20.14
C ASP A 156 10.07 14.91 -18.85
N SER A 157 11.04 15.58 -18.26
CA SER A 157 11.60 15.20 -16.93
C SER A 157 10.62 15.45 -15.77
N VAL A 158 9.54 16.16 -16.02
CA VAL A 158 8.50 16.52 -15.04
C VAL A 158 7.13 16.21 -15.63
N ALA A 159 6.37 15.35 -14.97
CA ALA A 159 4.97 15.10 -15.29
C ALA A 159 4.08 16.03 -14.46
N ILE A 160 3.25 16.84 -15.11
CA ILE A 160 2.33 17.77 -14.46
C ILE A 160 0.92 17.21 -14.57
N ASN A 161 0.26 16.96 -13.43
CA ASN A 161 -1.06 16.32 -13.34
C ASN A 161 -1.15 15.07 -14.24
N PRO A 162 -0.21 14.12 -14.10
CA PRO A 162 -0.17 12.97 -14.98
C PRO A 162 -1.40 12.07 -14.77
N GLU A 163 -1.81 11.41 -15.83
CA GLU A 163 -2.72 10.28 -15.74
C GLU A 163 -1.96 9.03 -15.27
N GLY A 164 -2.70 8.09 -14.65
CA GLY A 164 -2.18 6.80 -14.21
C GLY A 164 -1.51 6.82 -12.85
N THR A 165 -1.17 5.63 -12.39
CA THR A 165 -0.59 5.36 -11.07
C THR A 165 0.90 5.03 -11.19
N LEU A 166 1.73 5.62 -10.33
CA LEU A 166 3.14 5.25 -10.16
C LEU A 166 3.25 4.17 -9.10
N TYR A 167 3.81 3.01 -9.43
CA TYR A 167 4.05 1.91 -8.50
C TYR A 167 5.52 1.88 -8.08
N ILE A 168 5.76 1.80 -6.77
CA ILE A 168 7.10 1.75 -6.19
C ILE A 168 7.17 0.63 -5.17
N ALA A 169 8.05 -0.35 -5.42
CA ALA A 169 8.51 -1.29 -4.41
C ALA A 169 9.77 -0.72 -3.77
N ALA A 170 9.70 -0.40 -2.47
CA ALA A 170 10.76 0.34 -1.82
C ALA A 170 11.90 -0.52 -1.28
N GLY A 171 11.73 -1.85 -1.30
CA GLY A 171 12.73 -2.78 -0.75
C GLY A 171 12.82 -2.73 0.77
N SER A 172 14.02 -2.92 1.31
CA SER A 172 14.28 -2.91 2.75
C SER A 172 14.97 -1.61 3.18
N ALA A 173 14.36 -0.89 4.11
CA ALA A 173 14.96 0.32 4.70
C ALA A 173 16.18 0.02 5.57
N SER A 174 16.29 -1.18 6.13
CA SER A 174 17.40 -1.59 6.99
C SER A 174 18.60 -2.16 6.22
N GLY A 175 18.41 -2.53 4.95
CA GLY A 175 19.43 -3.24 4.16
C GLY A 175 19.75 -4.64 4.67
N SER A 176 18.91 -5.21 5.55
CA SER A 176 19.17 -6.50 6.20
C SER A 176 18.76 -7.72 5.36
N LYS A 177 18.06 -7.50 4.26
CA LYS A 177 17.64 -8.55 3.31
C LYS A 177 17.90 -8.09 1.88
N PHE A 178 18.40 -8.98 1.09
CA PHE A 178 18.76 -8.78 -0.32
C PHE A 178 18.09 -9.84 -1.16
#